data_efe8cce65879cb94656a7a2985b62bb4
#
_entry.id   efe8cce65879cb94656a7a2985b62bb4
#
_cell.length_a   1.000
_cell.length_b   1.000
_cell.length_c   1.000
_cell.angle_alpha   90.00
_cell.angle_beta   90.00
_cell.angle_gamma   90.00
#
_symmetry.space_group_name_H-M   'P 1'
#
loop_
_entity.id
_entity.type
_entity.pdbx_description
1 polymer ?
#
loop_
_entity_poly.entity_id
_entity_poly.type
_entity_poly.pdbx_seq_one_letter_code
_entity_poly.pdbx_strand_id
1 'polypeptide(L)'
;MSKVHHGIAFAFVFLVSSCSGMEKTNTTSYQEDISNIQPQAWPSQQSPLTVNREHEKKIAALLNAMTVEEKVGQIIQADINSVTPNEVREYYLGAVLNGGNSAPENNNRASAEKWLALADRFWLASTDKSDGRVGIPLLWGSDAVHGHNNIVGATIFPHNIGLGAANDPLLMAKIGKVTATEMRVTGLDWTFAPTLAVARNSRWGRTYESFSEDPAIVASYAEPLVSGIQGKVSRGFVGG
;
A
#
# COMPACT_ATOMS: atom_id res chain seq x y z
N MET A 1 -53.61 -64.50 4.49
CA MET A 1 -54.50 -63.32 4.42
C MET A 1 -53.69 -62.17 3.91
N SER A 2 -53.83 -61.94 2.63
CA SER A 2 -53.07 -60.93 1.87
C SER A 2 -53.80 -59.57 1.92
N LYS A 3 -53.12 -58.51 2.24
CA LYS A 3 -53.60 -57.13 2.02
C LYS A 3 -52.78 -56.47 0.96
N VAL A 4 -53.36 -56.29 -0.20
CA VAL A 4 -52.86 -55.52 -1.33
C VAL A 4 -53.03 -54.05 -0.99
N HIS A 5 -51.95 -53.27 -1.03
CA HIS A 5 -51.99 -51.80 -1.01
C HIS A 5 -51.75 -51.27 -2.41
N HIS A 6 -52.76 -50.59 -2.92
CA HIS A 6 -52.68 -49.85 -4.19
C HIS A 6 -51.97 -48.51 -3.94
N GLY A 7 -50.81 -48.35 -4.55
CA GLY A 7 -50.10 -47.07 -4.62
C GLY A 7 -50.61 -46.25 -5.82
N ILE A 8 -51.18 -45.10 -5.53
CA ILE A 8 -51.57 -44.10 -6.57
C ILE A 8 -50.32 -43.31 -6.91
N ALA A 9 -49.85 -43.47 -8.13
CA ALA A 9 -48.75 -42.62 -8.68
C ALA A 9 -49.36 -41.32 -9.18
N PHE A 10 -49.02 -40.21 -8.53
CA PHE A 10 -49.25 -38.86 -9.06
C PHE A 10 -48.10 -38.48 -10.01
N ALA A 11 -48.38 -38.42 -11.30
CA ALA A 11 -47.51 -37.87 -12.29
C ALA A 11 -47.60 -36.34 -12.23
N PHE A 12 -46.57 -35.69 -11.76
CA PHE A 12 -46.41 -34.24 -11.89
C PHE A 12 -45.81 -33.93 -13.28
N VAL A 13 -46.67 -33.39 -14.15
CA VAL A 13 -46.22 -32.83 -15.42
C VAL A 13 -45.68 -31.43 -15.14
N PHE A 14 -44.36 -31.28 -15.19
CA PHE A 14 -43.73 -29.95 -15.22
C PHE A 14 -43.84 -29.38 -16.62
N LEU A 15 -44.73 -28.40 -16.77
CA LEU A 15 -44.75 -27.51 -17.94
C LEU A 15 -43.56 -26.56 -17.81
N VAL A 16 -42.46 -26.83 -18.50
CA VAL A 16 -41.35 -25.88 -18.68
C VAL A 16 -41.81 -24.89 -19.75
N SER A 17 -42.30 -23.76 -19.32
CA SER A 17 -42.52 -22.62 -20.19
C SER A 17 -41.17 -21.98 -20.49
N SER A 18 -40.59 -22.30 -21.62
CA SER A 18 -39.38 -21.63 -22.11
C SER A 18 -39.75 -20.24 -22.64
N CYS A 19 -39.57 -19.23 -21.78
CA CYS A 19 -39.46 -17.87 -22.26
C CYS A 19 -38.10 -17.68 -22.90
N SER A 20 -38.03 -17.90 -24.23
CA SER A 20 -36.90 -17.43 -25.03
C SER A 20 -37.05 -15.96 -25.33
N GLY A 21 -36.77 -15.13 -24.33
CA GLY A 21 -36.47 -13.73 -24.48
C GLY A 21 -34.98 -13.55 -24.35
N MET A 22 -34.22 -13.82 -25.40
CA MET A 22 -32.83 -13.38 -25.50
C MET A 22 -32.87 -11.86 -25.69
N GLU A 23 -32.87 -11.14 -24.58
CA GLU A 23 -32.41 -9.76 -24.58
C GLU A 23 -30.95 -9.78 -25.02
N LYS A 24 -30.70 -9.31 -26.24
CA LYS A 24 -29.34 -9.00 -26.68
C LYS A 24 -28.85 -7.90 -25.75
N THR A 25 -28.11 -8.28 -24.70
CA THR A 25 -27.25 -7.35 -24.00
C THR A 25 -26.29 -6.81 -25.05
N ASN A 26 -26.54 -5.57 -25.46
CA ASN A 26 -25.58 -4.76 -26.19
C ASN A 26 -24.37 -4.63 -25.23
N THR A 27 -23.46 -5.58 -25.29
CA THR A 27 -22.10 -5.35 -24.87
C THR A 27 -21.54 -4.34 -25.86
N THR A 28 -21.77 -3.07 -25.55
CA THR A 28 -20.97 -2.00 -26.11
C THR A 28 -19.54 -2.35 -25.69
N SER A 29 -18.80 -2.98 -26.59
CA SER A 29 -17.36 -3.11 -26.44
C SER A 29 -16.84 -1.67 -26.33
N TYR A 30 -16.44 -1.27 -25.13
CA TYR A 30 -15.55 -0.14 -24.96
C TYR A 30 -14.23 -0.53 -25.64
N GLN A 31 -14.21 -0.46 -26.97
CA GLN A 31 -12.98 -0.20 -27.67
C GLN A 31 -12.64 1.24 -27.31
N GLU A 32 -11.88 1.43 -26.26
CA GLU A 32 -11.23 2.71 -26.03
C GLU A 32 -10.47 3.02 -27.30
N ASP A 33 -10.88 4.11 -27.94
CA ASP A 33 -10.21 4.61 -29.12
C ASP A 33 -8.86 5.16 -28.70
N ILE A 34 -7.88 4.26 -28.57
CA ILE A 34 -6.48 4.60 -28.24
C ILE A 34 -5.87 5.56 -29.27
N SER A 35 -6.50 5.77 -30.43
CA SER A 35 -6.08 6.76 -31.42
C SER A 35 -6.14 8.20 -30.88
N ASN A 36 -6.92 8.46 -29.83
CA ASN A 36 -7.05 9.76 -29.18
C ASN A 36 -6.07 10.00 -28.02
N ILE A 37 -5.24 9.02 -27.67
CA ILE A 37 -4.21 9.19 -26.66
C ILE A 37 -3.07 9.99 -27.28
N GLN A 38 -2.88 11.21 -26.80
CA GLN A 38 -1.86 12.14 -27.26
C GLN A 38 -0.84 12.45 -26.12
N PRO A 39 0.13 11.58 -25.87
CA PRO A 39 1.08 11.79 -24.77
C PRO A 39 1.88 13.10 -24.92
N GLN A 40 2.07 13.56 -26.16
CA GLN A 40 2.77 14.81 -26.47
C GLN A 40 2.00 16.06 -26.03
N ALA A 41 0.67 15.94 -25.88
CA ALA A 41 -0.19 17.01 -25.39
C ALA A 41 -0.25 17.06 -23.86
N TRP A 42 0.30 16.07 -23.16
CA TRP A 42 0.33 16.05 -21.70
C TRP A 42 1.27 17.13 -21.18
N PRO A 43 0.86 17.88 -20.13
CA PRO A 43 1.74 18.90 -19.57
C PRO A 43 3.02 18.27 -19.06
N SER A 44 4.15 18.72 -19.60
CA SER A 44 5.45 18.32 -19.09
C SER A 44 5.71 19.06 -17.77
N GLN A 45 5.99 18.30 -16.72
CA GLN A 45 6.43 18.83 -15.45
C GLN A 45 7.93 18.62 -15.35
N GLN A 46 8.68 19.70 -15.09
CA GLN A 46 10.08 19.56 -14.72
C GLN A 46 10.15 19.20 -13.23
N SER A 47 10.95 18.17 -12.92
CA SER A 47 11.20 17.83 -11.52
C SER A 47 11.85 19.03 -10.82
N PRO A 48 11.34 19.46 -9.66
CA PRO A 48 12.01 20.49 -8.86
C PRO A 48 13.30 19.96 -8.22
N LEU A 49 13.52 18.64 -8.27
CA LEU A 49 14.71 18.01 -7.72
C LEU A 49 15.85 18.08 -8.72
N THR A 50 16.99 18.59 -8.28
CA THR A 50 18.22 18.59 -9.08
C THR A 50 18.79 17.18 -9.13
N VAL A 51 19.08 16.69 -10.34
CA VAL A 51 19.72 15.38 -10.52
C VAL A 51 21.11 15.40 -9.87
N ASN A 52 21.31 14.54 -8.90
CA ASN A 52 22.62 14.36 -8.27
C ASN A 52 23.43 13.32 -9.05
N ARG A 53 24.41 13.77 -9.81
CA ARG A 53 25.24 12.91 -10.66
C ARG A 53 26.01 11.83 -9.91
N GLU A 54 26.34 12.05 -8.65
CA GLU A 54 26.99 11.05 -7.79
C GLU A 54 26.02 9.93 -7.43
N HIS A 55 24.77 10.27 -7.11
CA HIS A 55 23.73 9.28 -6.85
C HIS A 55 23.44 8.46 -8.12
N GLU A 56 23.31 9.12 -9.27
CA GLU A 56 23.08 8.42 -10.54
C GLU A 56 24.21 7.43 -10.88
N LYS A 57 25.46 7.80 -10.63
CA LYS A 57 26.61 6.88 -10.81
C LYS A 57 26.52 5.67 -9.88
N LYS A 58 26.13 5.87 -8.61
CA LYS A 58 25.95 4.76 -7.64
C LYS A 58 24.81 3.84 -8.06
N ILE A 59 23.68 4.41 -8.47
CA ILE A 59 22.53 3.65 -8.98
C ILE A 59 22.92 2.82 -10.20
N ALA A 60 23.60 3.43 -11.17
CA ALA A 60 24.08 2.73 -12.36
C ALA A 60 25.07 1.61 -12.03
N ALA A 61 25.97 1.83 -11.08
CA ALA A 61 26.92 0.80 -10.62
C ALA A 61 26.20 -0.39 -9.96
N LEU A 62 25.21 -0.12 -9.09
CA LEU A 62 24.38 -1.16 -8.48
C LEU A 62 23.62 -1.96 -9.55
N LEU A 63 22.92 -1.28 -10.46
CA LEU A 63 22.15 -1.92 -11.54
C LEU A 63 23.03 -2.79 -12.46
N ASN A 64 24.26 -2.36 -12.73
CA ASN A 64 25.19 -3.13 -13.56
C ASN A 64 25.75 -4.37 -12.83
N ALA A 65 25.83 -4.33 -11.51
CA ALA A 65 26.28 -5.45 -10.68
C ALA A 65 25.20 -6.49 -10.43
N MET A 66 23.92 -6.13 -10.57
CA MET A 66 22.77 -6.99 -10.27
C MET A 66 22.49 -7.98 -11.39
N THR A 67 22.14 -9.22 -11.03
CA THR A 67 21.52 -10.20 -11.94
C THR A 67 20.09 -9.79 -12.29
N VAL A 68 19.46 -10.53 -13.21
CA VAL A 68 18.04 -10.30 -13.57
C VAL A 68 17.15 -10.66 -12.39
N GLU A 69 17.46 -11.75 -11.68
CA GLU A 69 16.74 -12.22 -10.50
C GLU A 69 16.78 -11.18 -9.37
N GLU A 70 17.95 -10.60 -9.09
CA GLU A 70 18.07 -9.51 -8.12
C GLU A 70 17.25 -8.28 -8.52
N LYS A 71 17.25 -7.90 -9.79
CA LYS A 71 16.43 -6.78 -10.29
C LYS A 71 14.94 -7.06 -10.14
N VAL A 72 14.50 -8.28 -10.42
CA VAL A 72 13.10 -8.70 -10.24
C VAL A 72 12.72 -8.67 -8.77
N GLY A 73 13.57 -9.23 -7.90
CA GLY A 73 13.33 -9.21 -6.45
C GLY A 73 13.17 -7.79 -5.90
N GLN A 74 13.98 -6.84 -6.38
CA GLN A 74 13.92 -5.44 -5.91
C GLN A 74 12.61 -4.71 -6.22
N ILE A 75 11.82 -5.15 -7.19
CA ILE A 75 10.51 -4.56 -7.51
C ILE A 75 9.34 -5.32 -6.89
N ILE A 76 9.62 -6.32 -6.06
CA ILE A 76 8.59 -7.09 -5.35
C ILE A 76 8.47 -6.58 -3.92
N GLN A 77 7.22 -6.37 -3.49
CA GLN A 77 6.85 -6.08 -2.11
C GLN A 77 5.95 -7.21 -1.60
N ALA A 78 6.37 -7.88 -0.54
CA ALA A 78 5.64 -9.00 0.05
C ALA A 78 5.05 -8.64 1.42
N ASP A 79 3.91 -9.24 1.78
CA ASP A 79 3.37 -9.12 3.14
C ASP A 79 4.24 -9.91 4.13
N ILE A 80 4.49 -9.34 5.32
CA ILE A 80 5.36 -9.91 6.35
C ILE A 80 4.88 -11.27 6.90
N ASN A 81 3.59 -11.59 6.74
CA ASN A 81 3.06 -12.90 7.11
C ASN A 81 3.23 -13.95 6.00
N SER A 82 3.63 -13.51 4.80
CA SER A 82 3.80 -14.37 3.63
C SER A 82 5.26 -14.71 3.35
N VAL A 83 6.21 -14.07 4.04
CA VAL A 83 7.65 -14.29 3.82
C VAL A 83 8.42 -14.33 5.12
N THR A 84 9.49 -15.10 5.10
CA THR A 84 10.48 -15.17 6.17
C THR A 84 11.73 -14.33 5.83
N PRO A 85 12.58 -13.98 6.80
CA PRO A 85 13.86 -13.34 6.51
C PRO A 85 14.74 -14.15 5.53
N ASN A 86 14.70 -15.48 5.58
CA ASN A 86 15.43 -16.32 4.64
C ASN A 86 14.90 -16.15 3.20
N GLU A 87 13.59 -16.09 3.02
CA GLU A 87 12.97 -15.87 1.71
C GLU A 87 13.20 -14.43 1.20
N VAL A 88 13.23 -13.42 2.09
CA VAL A 88 13.67 -12.07 1.71
C VAL A 88 15.08 -12.12 1.12
N ARG A 89 15.96 -12.89 1.73
CA ARG A 89 17.31 -13.09 1.23
C ARG A 89 17.33 -13.89 -0.08
N GLU A 90 16.61 -15.02 -0.12
CA GLU A 90 16.59 -15.95 -1.27
C GLU A 90 16.05 -15.30 -2.53
N TYR A 91 14.95 -14.52 -2.41
CA TYR A 91 14.28 -13.87 -3.53
C TYR A 91 14.70 -12.42 -3.77
N TYR A 92 15.71 -11.91 -3.06
CA TYR A 92 16.26 -10.56 -3.22
C TYR A 92 15.21 -9.45 -3.04
N LEU A 93 14.22 -9.63 -2.18
CA LEU A 93 13.08 -8.73 -2.07
C LEU A 93 13.51 -7.31 -1.74
N GLY A 94 12.97 -6.34 -2.49
CA GLY A 94 13.24 -4.92 -2.30
C GLY A 94 12.40 -4.27 -1.22
N ALA A 95 11.23 -4.86 -0.92
CA ALA A 95 10.35 -4.34 0.11
C ALA A 95 9.50 -5.42 0.77
N VAL A 96 9.07 -5.11 1.99
CA VAL A 96 7.96 -5.80 2.66
C VAL A 96 6.93 -4.78 3.12
N LEU A 97 5.72 -5.25 3.40
CA LEU A 97 4.66 -4.45 4.01
C LEU A 97 3.97 -5.24 5.13
N ASN A 98 3.36 -4.54 6.02
CA ASN A 98 2.32 -5.12 6.86
C ASN A 98 0.97 -4.55 6.38
N GLY A 99 0.18 -5.40 5.74
CA GLY A 99 -1.18 -5.08 5.31
C GLY A 99 -2.20 -5.46 6.38
N GLY A 100 -3.22 -4.62 6.56
CA GLY A 100 -4.33 -4.93 7.46
C GLY A 100 -3.89 -5.34 8.86
N ASN A 101 -4.02 -6.61 9.17
CA ASN A 101 -3.69 -7.18 10.49
C ASN A 101 -2.37 -7.97 10.53
N SER A 102 -1.54 -7.87 9.51
CA SER A 102 -0.25 -8.54 9.50
C SER A 102 0.67 -7.99 10.59
N ALA A 103 1.24 -8.88 11.38
CA ALA A 103 2.08 -8.51 12.52
C ALA A 103 3.14 -9.59 12.81
N PRO A 104 4.23 -9.26 13.50
CA PRO A 104 5.23 -10.25 13.90
C PRO A 104 4.59 -11.46 14.60
N GLU A 105 4.99 -12.66 14.18
CA GLU A 105 4.49 -13.92 14.72
C GLU A 105 2.95 -14.11 14.60
N ASN A 106 2.32 -13.47 13.63
CA ASN A 106 0.86 -13.40 13.50
C ASN A 106 0.15 -12.89 14.76
N ASN A 107 0.84 -12.08 15.57
CA ASN A 107 0.31 -11.53 16.80
C ASN A 107 0.10 -10.02 16.66
N ASN A 108 -1.13 -9.60 16.40
CA ASN A 108 -1.50 -8.19 16.29
C ASN A 108 -1.37 -7.38 17.61
N ARG A 109 -0.94 -8.04 18.68
CA ARG A 109 -0.58 -7.43 19.96
C ARG A 109 0.94 -7.53 20.23
N ALA A 110 1.74 -7.80 19.20
CA ALA A 110 3.18 -7.83 19.33
C ALA A 110 3.71 -6.50 19.88
N SER A 111 4.66 -6.57 20.79
CA SER A 111 5.31 -5.37 21.35
C SER A 111 6.21 -4.69 20.32
N ALA A 112 6.52 -3.41 20.55
CA ALA A 112 7.40 -2.64 19.68
C ALA A 112 8.77 -3.31 19.49
N GLU A 113 9.30 -3.97 20.53
CA GLU A 113 10.57 -4.71 20.46
C GLU A 113 10.48 -5.89 19.47
N LYS A 114 9.33 -6.57 19.39
CA LYS A 114 9.14 -7.67 18.42
C LYS A 114 9.09 -7.16 16.99
N TRP A 115 8.49 -6.01 16.76
CA TRP A 115 8.50 -5.34 15.47
C TRP A 115 9.93 -4.96 15.07
N LEU A 116 10.65 -4.29 15.95
CA LEU A 116 12.05 -3.91 15.71
C LEU A 116 12.93 -5.14 15.47
N ALA A 117 12.78 -6.19 16.27
CA ALA A 117 13.55 -7.43 16.09
C ALA A 117 13.25 -8.12 14.75
N LEU A 118 12.03 -8.02 14.22
CA LEU A 118 11.72 -8.52 12.88
C LEU A 118 12.33 -7.63 11.80
N ALA A 119 12.27 -6.30 11.98
CA ALA A 119 12.91 -5.34 11.07
C ALA A 119 14.41 -5.59 10.96
N ASP A 120 15.09 -5.79 12.09
CA ASP A 120 16.52 -6.11 12.12
C ASP A 120 16.84 -7.41 11.36
N ARG A 121 16.01 -8.44 11.52
CA ARG A 121 16.19 -9.72 10.79
C ARG A 121 16.00 -9.54 9.28
N PHE A 122 15.02 -8.78 8.85
CA PHE A 122 14.81 -8.47 7.43
C PHE A 122 15.96 -7.63 6.87
N TRP A 123 16.42 -6.63 7.62
CA TRP A 123 17.56 -5.81 7.22
C TRP A 123 18.83 -6.64 7.08
N LEU A 124 19.16 -7.48 8.07
CA LEU A 124 20.33 -8.37 8.02
C LEU A 124 20.24 -9.34 6.83
N ALA A 125 19.06 -9.91 6.58
CA ALA A 125 18.84 -10.83 5.47
C ALA A 125 19.02 -10.15 4.11
N SER A 126 18.50 -8.94 3.93
CA SER A 126 18.58 -8.20 2.66
C SER A 126 19.99 -7.66 2.38
N THR A 127 20.76 -7.35 3.43
CA THR A 127 22.12 -6.80 3.31
C THR A 127 23.23 -7.84 3.31
N ASP A 128 22.91 -9.12 3.53
CA ASP A 128 23.90 -10.20 3.51
C ASP A 128 24.48 -10.39 2.10
N LYS A 129 25.80 -10.26 1.99
CA LYS A 129 26.58 -10.38 0.73
C LYS A 129 27.42 -11.65 0.68
N SER A 130 27.19 -12.60 1.56
CA SER A 130 28.05 -13.79 1.71
C SER A 130 28.12 -14.67 0.46
N ASP A 131 27.12 -14.57 -0.45
CA ASP A 131 27.07 -15.30 -1.71
C ASP A 131 27.40 -14.44 -2.96
N GLY A 132 27.95 -13.24 -2.74
CA GLY A 132 28.38 -12.35 -3.83
C GLY A 132 27.29 -11.43 -4.37
N ARG A 133 26.07 -11.44 -3.79
CA ARG A 133 24.98 -10.54 -4.15
C ARG A 133 25.29 -9.07 -3.83
N VAL A 134 24.54 -8.17 -4.41
CA VAL A 134 24.70 -6.72 -4.18
C VAL A 134 24.37 -6.34 -2.74
N GLY A 135 23.33 -6.96 -2.15
CA GLY A 135 22.91 -6.72 -0.76
C GLY A 135 22.36 -5.31 -0.55
N ILE A 136 21.17 -5.05 -1.05
CA ILE A 136 20.47 -3.77 -0.91
C ILE A 136 19.51 -3.86 0.28
N PRO A 137 19.56 -2.92 1.25
CA PRO A 137 18.58 -2.90 2.33
C PRO A 137 17.15 -2.84 1.82
N LEU A 138 16.28 -3.74 2.29
CA LEU A 138 14.87 -3.67 1.92
C LEU A 138 14.18 -2.50 2.63
N LEU A 139 13.07 -2.04 2.05
CA LEU A 139 12.16 -1.08 2.66
C LEU A 139 11.00 -1.80 3.34
N TRP A 140 10.61 -1.36 4.54
CA TRP A 140 9.38 -1.84 5.17
C TRP A 140 8.32 -0.75 5.19
N GLY A 141 7.22 -0.98 4.46
CA GLY A 141 6.10 -0.06 4.33
C GLY A 141 4.90 -0.44 5.19
N SER A 142 4.17 0.57 5.65
CA SER A 142 2.89 0.43 6.34
C SER A 142 1.94 1.56 5.96
N ASP A 143 0.64 1.35 6.11
CA ASP A 143 -0.37 2.37 5.79
C ASP A 143 -0.22 3.62 6.65
N ALA A 144 -0.20 3.47 7.96
CA ALA A 144 -0.05 4.54 8.96
C ALA A 144 -0.85 5.82 8.62
N VAL A 145 -2.06 5.68 8.08
CA VAL A 145 -2.88 6.80 7.55
C VAL A 145 -3.34 7.75 8.64
N HIS A 146 -3.58 7.24 9.84
CA HIS A 146 -4.02 8.02 11.00
C HIS A 146 -3.23 7.67 12.28
N GLY A 147 -1.91 7.62 12.16
CA GLY A 147 -0.97 7.15 13.17
C GLY A 147 -0.47 5.74 12.87
N HIS A 148 0.50 5.27 13.64
CA HIS A 148 1.06 3.92 13.49
C HIS A 148 0.15 2.85 14.11
N ASN A 149 -1.02 2.66 13.53
CA ASN A 149 -2.15 1.92 14.08
C ASN A 149 -1.93 0.40 14.25
N ASN A 150 -0.84 -0.15 13.75
CA ASN A 150 -0.51 -1.57 13.90
C ASN A 150 0.22 -1.88 15.22
N ILE A 151 0.66 -0.87 15.96
CA ILE A 151 1.43 -1.04 17.20
C ILE A 151 0.58 -0.72 18.42
N VAL A 152 0.52 -1.65 19.36
CA VAL A 152 -0.15 -1.40 20.64
C VAL A 152 0.60 -0.34 21.42
N GLY A 153 -0.13 0.72 21.80
CA GLY A 153 0.43 1.86 22.52
C GLY A 153 0.84 3.04 21.65
N ALA A 154 0.84 2.89 20.32
CA ALA A 154 1.04 4.00 19.41
C ALA A 154 -0.17 4.96 19.42
N THR A 155 0.06 6.19 19.02
CA THR A 155 -0.97 7.23 18.95
C THR A 155 -1.90 6.98 17.78
N ILE A 156 -3.19 6.84 18.03
CA ILE A 156 -4.23 6.74 17.01
C ILE A 156 -4.89 8.10 16.86
N PHE A 157 -4.76 8.70 15.69
CA PHE A 157 -5.41 9.95 15.33
C PHE A 157 -6.79 9.69 14.70
N PRO A 158 -7.68 10.70 14.69
CA PRO A 158 -8.92 10.61 13.90
C PRO A 158 -8.61 10.33 12.42
N HIS A 159 -9.53 9.66 11.73
CA HIS A 159 -9.43 9.51 10.29
C HIS A 159 -9.48 10.87 9.56
N ASN A 160 -8.99 10.89 8.33
CA ASN A 160 -8.83 12.11 7.54
C ASN A 160 -10.10 12.95 7.43
N ILE A 161 -11.28 12.33 7.36
CA ILE A 161 -12.56 13.06 7.36
C ILE A 161 -12.73 13.93 8.61
N GLY A 162 -12.33 13.43 9.77
CA GLY A 162 -12.36 14.19 11.03
C GLY A 162 -11.27 15.26 11.08
N LEU A 163 -10.08 14.95 10.58
CA LEU A 163 -8.97 15.91 10.51
C LEU A 163 -9.26 17.04 9.52
N GLY A 164 -9.88 16.72 8.39
CA GLY A 164 -10.33 17.71 7.42
C GLY A 164 -11.41 18.65 7.97
N ALA A 165 -12.35 18.10 8.76
CA ALA A 165 -13.37 18.90 9.44
C ALA A 165 -12.78 19.86 10.50
N ALA A 166 -11.63 19.51 11.09
CA ALA A 166 -10.93 20.38 12.02
C ALA A 166 -10.33 21.63 11.35
N ASN A 167 -10.14 21.60 10.04
CA ASN A 167 -9.62 22.69 9.20
C ASN A 167 -8.33 23.32 9.77
N ASP A 168 -7.41 22.48 10.23
CA ASP A 168 -6.10 22.87 10.77
C ASP A 168 -4.94 22.15 10.06
N PRO A 169 -4.48 22.65 8.90
CA PRO A 169 -3.35 22.06 8.19
C PRO A 169 -2.06 22.03 9.01
N LEU A 170 -1.83 22.99 9.92
CA LEU A 170 -0.61 23.04 10.73
C LEU A 170 -0.57 21.91 11.77
N LEU A 171 -1.72 21.43 12.22
CA LEU A 171 -1.81 20.25 13.08
C LEU A 171 -1.27 19.01 12.36
N MET A 172 -1.41 18.93 11.04
CA MET A 172 -0.95 17.79 10.24
C MET A 172 0.56 17.61 10.30
N ALA A 173 1.34 18.67 10.36
CA ALA A 173 2.79 18.56 10.53
C ALA A 173 3.16 17.90 11.87
N LYS A 174 2.42 18.19 12.93
CA LYS A 174 2.64 17.57 14.25
C LYS A 174 2.24 16.10 14.25
N ILE A 175 1.08 15.78 13.65
CA ILE A 175 0.59 14.39 13.46
C ILE A 175 1.61 13.59 12.67
N GLY A 176 2.07 14.11 11.53
CA GLY A 176 3.08 13.47 10.70
C GLY A 176 4.37 13.17 11.46
N LYS A 177 4.85 14.13 12.26
CA LYS A 177 6.06 13.94 13.08
C LYS A 177 5.87 12.82 14.12
N VAL A 178 4.73 12.78 14.82
CA VAL A 178 4.47 11.71 15.81
C VAL A 178 4.43 10.36 15.10
N THR A 179 3.66 10.24 14.01
CA THR A 179 3.54 9.02 13.22
C THR A 179 4.91 8.53 12.75
N ALA A 180 5.73 9.41 12.16
CA ALA A 180 7.07 9.06 11.71
C ALA A 180 7.98 8.59 12.84
N THR A 181 7.92 9.26 14.00
CA THR A 181 8.71 8.87 15.18
C THR A 181 8.33 7.46 15.65
N GLU A 182 7.03 7.18 15.77
CA GLU A 182 6.53 5.88 16.21
C GLU A 182 6.85 4.76 15.20
N MET A 183 6.81 5.05 13.90
CA MET A 183 7.25 4.12 12.86
C MET A 183 8.76 3.82 12.94
N ARG A 184 9.58 4.86 13.06
CA ARG A 184 11.05 4.71 13.10
C ARG A 184 11.52 3.90 14.30
N VAL A 185 10.96 4.09 15.47
CA VAL A 185 11.35 3.33 16.67
C VAL A 185 10.93 1.86 16.61
N THR A 186 10.06 1.50 15.69
CA THR A 186 9.64 0.11 15.43
C THR A 186 10.28 -0.49 14.18
N GLY A 187 11.20 0.24 13.53
CA GLY A 187 12.01 -0.24 12.41
C GLY A 187 11.36 -0.09 11.03
N LEU A 188 10.28 0.68 10.92
CA LEU A 188 9.60 0.94 9.63
C LEU A 188 10.14 2.24 8.99
N ASP A 189 10.45 2.17 7.70
CA ASP A 189 11.10 3.25 6.95
C ASP A 189 10.16 3.97 5.99
N TRP A 190 9.00 3.40 5.71
CA TRP A 190 8.11 3.86 4.66
C TRP A 190 6.66 3.84 5.13
N THR A 191 5.93 4.95 4.90
CA THR A 191 4.47 4.99 5.03
C THR A 191 3.84 5.23 3.68
N PHE A 192 2.66 4.64 3.45
CA PHE A 192 1.83 4.89 2.27
C PHE A 192 0.96 6.15 2.43
N ALA A 193 0.90 6.71 3.63
CA ALA A 193 0.27 8.00 3.90
C ALA A 193 1.09 9.17 3.30
N PRO A 194 0.41 10.29 2.99
CA PRO A 194 -1.01 10.56 3.15
C PRO A 194 -1.86 10.05 1.97
N THR A 195 -3.13 9.71 2.25
CA THR A 195 -4.12 9.61 1.20
C THR A 195 -4.60 11.02 0.84
N LEU A 196 -4.47 11.39 -0.43
CA LEU A 196 -4.85 12.72 -0.96
C LEU A 196 -6.03 12.62 -1.92
N ALA A 197 -6.89 11.63 -1.72
CA ALA A 197 -8.11 11.46 -2.48
C ALA A 197 -9.09 12.61 -2.20
N VAL A 198 -9.80 13.04 -3.25
CA VAL A 198 -10.90 13.99 -3.14
C VAL A 198 -12.20 13.21 -3.24
N ALA A 199 -12.82 12.88 -2.12
CA ALA A 199 -14.04 12.09 -2.07
C ALA A 199 -15.26 12.93 -2.39
N ARG A 200 -15.91 12.66 -3.53
CA ARG A 200 -17.12 13.38 -3.99
C ARG A 200 -18.40 12.56 -3.93
N ASN A 201 -18.31 11.31 -3.52
CA ASN A 201 -19.45 10.42 -3.45
C ASN A 201 -19.39 9.60 -2.17
N SER A 202 -20.33 9.82 -1.27
CA SER A 202 -20.42 9.14 0.03
C SER A 202 -20.61 7.61 -0.06
N ARG A 203 -20.98 7.09 -1.24
CA ARG A 203 -21.07 5.64 -1.49
C ARG A 203 -19.70 5.00 -1.73
N TRP A 204 -18.65 5.78 -1.94
CA TRP A 204 -17.31 5.24 -2.01
C TRP A 204 -16.87 4.75 -0.62
N GLY A 205 -16.53 3.46 -0.49
CA GLY A 205 -16.22 2.82 0.80
C GLY A 205 -15.05 3.42 1.57
N ARG A 206 -14.17 4.20 0.90
CA ARG A 206 -13.01 4.86 1.49
C ARG A 206 -13.16 6.38 1.65
N THR A 207 -14.41 6.89 1.61
CA THR A 207 -14.69 8.32 1.79
C THR A 207 -14.08 8.90 3.07
N TYR A 208 -14.07 8.13 4.16
CA TYR A 208 -13.53 8.53 5.45
C TYR A 208 -12.00 8.76 5.45
N GLU A 209 -11.30 8.25 4.44
CA GLU A 209 -9.86 8.48 4.26
C GLU A 209 -9.54 9.79 3.52
N SER A 210 -10.54 10.51 3.03
CA SER A 210 -10.36 11.83 2.41
C SER A 210 -10.50 12.94 3.45
N PHE A 211 -9.69 13.99 3.32
CA PHE A 211 -9.81 15.18 4.16
C PHE A 211 -11.05 15.99 3.81
N SER A 212 -11.46 16.02 2.54
CA SER A 212 -12.60 16.82 2.07
C SER A 212 -13.06 16.40 0.67
N GLU A 213 -14.27 16.83 0.30
CA GLU A 213 -14.74 16.85 -1.07
C GLU A 213 -14.20 18.07 -1.87
N ASP A 214 -13.65 19.06 -1.18
CA ASP A 214 -12.99 20.22 -1.77
C ASP A 214 -11.50 19.94 -2.01
N PRO A 215 -11.05 19.95 -3.28
CA PRO A 215 -9.63 19.72 -3.59
C PRO A 215 -8.69 20.78 -3.00
N ALA A 216 -9.15 22.00 -2.77
CA ALA A 216 -8.30 23.04 -2.18
C ALA A 216 -7.97 22.72 -0.71
N ILE A 217 -8.93 22.18 0.03
CA ILE A 217 -8.72 21.71 1.40
C ILE A 217 -7.74 20.53 1.40
N VAL A 218 -7.97 19.50 0.55
CA VAL A 218 -7.07 18.35 0.44
C VAL A 218 -5.64 18.80 0.11
N ALA A 219 -5.47 19.71 -0.85
CA ALA A 219 -4.16 20.25 -1.23
C ALA A 219 -3.46 20.98 -0.06
N SER A 220 -4.20 21.73 0.75
CA SER A 220 -3.63 22.46 1.90
C SER A 220 -3.09 21.54 2.99
N TYR A 221 -3.54 20.29 3.05
CA TYR A 221 -3.10 19.28 4.02
C TYR A 221 -1.86 18.49 3.57
N ALA A 222 -1.61 18.44 2.26
CA ALA A 222 -0.58 17.58 1.67
C ALA A 222 0.82 17.94 2.14
N GLU A 223 1.24 19.18 1.92
CA GLU A 223 2.60 19.62 2.26
C GLU A 223 2.88 19.55 3.75
N PRO A 224 2.04 20.07 4.67
CA PRO A 224 2.31 19.97 6.10
C PRO A 224 2.46 18.53 6.60
N LEU A 225 1.62 17.60 6.12
CA LEU A 225 1.68 16.21 6.54
C LEU A 225 2.94 15.51 6.02
N VAL A 226 3.25 15.68 4.74
CA VAL A 226 4.46 15.10 4.13
C VAL A 226 5.72 15.65 4.81
N SER A 227 5.80 16.96 5.00
CA SER A 227 6.94 17.59 5.70
C SER A 227 7.05 17.14 7.16
N GLY A 228 5.91 16.90 7.81
CA GLY A 228 5.88 16.34 9.18
C GLY A 228 6.44 14.91 9.22
N ILE A 229 6.07 14.07 8.24
CA ILE A 229 6.54 12.68 8.14
C ILE A 229 8.02 12.63 7.75
N GLN A 230 8.43 13.36 6.73
CA GLN A 230 9.78 13.32 6.19
C GLN A 230 10.80 14.14 7.02
N GLY A 231 10.31 15.07 7.84
CA GLY A 231 11.18 15.98 8.55
C GLY A 231 11.77 17.07 7.64
N LYS A 232 12.72 17.84 8.17
CA LYS A 232 13.43 18.84 7.37
C LYS A 232 14.43 18.16 6.45
N VAL A 233 14.31 18.42 5.15
CA VAL A 233 15.31 17.99 4.16
C VAL A 233 16.64 18.68 4.50
N SER A 234 17.53 18.00 5.21
CA SER A 234 18.93 18.40 5.29
C SER A 234 19.58 18.07 3.95
N ARG A 235 20.49 18.93 3.48
CA ARG A 235 21.16 18.75 2.19
C ARG A 235 21.85 17.39 2.11
N GLY A 236 21.21 16.43 1.46
CA GLY A 236 21.69 15.06 1.27
C GLY A 236 20.96 14.07 2.14
N PHE A 237 20.00 13.44 1.59
CA PHE A 237 19.16 12.36 2.10
C PHE A 237 18.17 12.75 3.21
N VAL A 238 16.91 12.53 2.92
CA VAL A 238 15.80 12.59 3.85
C VAL A 238 15.93 11.41 4.82
N GLY A 239 16.30 11.70 6.01
CA GLY A 239 16.46 10.70 7.05
C GLY A 239 16.91 11.41 8.32
N GLY A 240 15.92 11.87 9.06
CA GLY A 240 16.14 12.37 10.41
C GLY A 240 16.00 11.27 11.41
#